data_e3c1a984ebd48c9a1e5ee2804fbe6d2b
#
_entry.id   e3c1a984ebd48c9a1e5ee2804fbe6d2b
#
_cell.length_a   1.000
_cell.length_b   1.000
_cell.length_c   1.000
_cell.angle_alpha   90.00
_cell.angle_beta   90.00
_cell.angle_gamma   90.00
#
_symmetry.space_group_name_H-M   'P 1'
#
loop_
_entity.id
_entity.type
_entity.pdbx_description
1 polymer ?
#
loop_
_entity_poly.entity_id
_entity_poly.type
_entity_poly.pdbx_seq_one_letter_code
_entity_poly.pdbx_strand_id
1 'polypeptide(L)'
;SQLSQLTGLSIPAVSNILAELLSEGLIGHSTEHLSKRGVNSGSYQIPEHGAWTLCMNITPTSIEYQLADARLLAVDGHQHLPVNAPTPQALLEAIVECWRHIHRRYPQHSINLALGVHGQVDPITGVSQTMPQARWKTPIEIKYLLEERLGVQVRVDNDCVMLALAEKWQHQGTQQDFCV
;
A
#
# COMPACT_ATOMS: atom_id res chain seq x y z
N SER A 1 9.13 -26.37 -9.74
CA SER A 1 9.43 -24.96 -10.06
C SER A 1 10.00 -24.28 -8.83
N GLN A 2 10.77 -23.22 -8.99
CA GLN A 2 11.31 -22.44 -7.88
C GLN A 2 10.21 -21.92 -6.95
N LEU A 3 9.10 -21.47 -7.51
CA LEU A 3 7.94 -21.01 -6.73
C LEU A 3 7.32 -22.14 -5.88
N SER A 4 7.25 -23.36 -6.40
CA SER A 4 6.78 -24.53 -5.62
C SER A 4 7.67 -24.82 -4.41
N GLN A 5 8.98 -24.67 -4.57
CA GLN A 5 9.93 -24.85 -3.47
C GLN A 5 9.81 -23.72 -2.42
N LEU A 6 9.65 -22.47 -2.86
CA LEU A 6 9.54 -21.32 -1.96
C LEU A 6 8.21 -21.28 -1.19
N THR A 7 7.11 -21.71 -1.83
CA THR A 7 5.77 -21.64 -1.23
C THR A 7 5.34 -22.93 -0.52
N GLY A 8 6.05 -24.04 -0.74
CA GLY A 8 5.64 -25.36 -0.26
C GLY A 8 4.41 -25.94 -0.99
N LEU A 9 3.92 -25.27 -2.03
CA LEU A 9 2.75 -25.70 -2.79
C LEU A 9 3.13 -26.70 -3.90
N SER A 10 2.20 -27.55 -4.29
CA SER A 10 2.39 -28.44 -5.44
C SER A 10 2.52 -27.66 -6.77
N ILE A 11 3.22 -28.22 -7.75
CA ILE A 11 3.37 -27.57 -9.07
C ILE A 11 2.02 -27.26 -9.74
N PRO A 12 1.01 -28.15 -9.70
CA PRO A 12 -0.31 -27.81 -10.25
C PRO A 12 -1.00 -26.66 -9.52
N ALA A 13 -0.89 -26.59 -8.17
CA ALA A 13 -1.46 -25.48 -7.41
C ALA A 13 -0.80 -24.16 -7.78
N VAL A 14 0.53 -24.12 -7.87
CA VAL A 14 1.26 -22.92 -8.33
C VAL A 14 0.83 -22.52 -9.76
N SER A 15 0.67 -23.49 -10.66
CA SER A 15 0.26 -23.19 -12.05
C SER A 15 -1.14 -22.58 -12.10
N ASN A 16 -2.08 -23.08 -11.30
CA ASN A 16 -3.44 -22.52 -11.24
C ASN A 16 -3.45 -21.10 -10.69
N ILE A 17 -2.72 -20.84 -9.59
CA ILE A 17 -2.58 -19.50 -9.01
C ILE A 17 -1.96 -18.53 -10.03
N LEU A 18 -0.89 -18.93 -10.71
CA LEU A 18 -0.26 -18.09 -11.73
C LEU A 18 -1.20 -17.80 -12.91
N ALA A 19 -2.01 -18.76 -13.34
CA ALA A 19 -2.99 -18.54 -14.39
C ALA A 19 -4.08 -17.53 -13.96
N GLU A 20 -4.54 -17.62 -12.71
CA GLU A 20 -5.49 -16.66 -12.12
C GLU A 20 -4.88 -15.26 -12.05
N LEU A 21 -3.69 -15.10 -11.47
CA LEU A 21 -2.99 -13.83 -11.37
C LEU A 21 -2.69 -13.19 -12.74
N LEU A 22 -2.36 -14.01 -13.77
CA LEU A 22 -2.20 -13.54 -15.14
C LEU A 22 -3.52 -13.05 -15.72
N SER A 23 -4.62 -13.79 -15.50
CA SER A 23 -5.95 -13.42 -16.01
C SER A 23 -6.46 -12.12 -15.42
N GLU A 24 -6.10 -11.84 -14.16
CA GLU A 24 -6.42 -10.61 -13.45
C GLU A 24 -5.45 -9.45 -13.76
N GLY A 25 -4.37 -9.72 -14.52
CA GLY A 25 -3.36 -8.71 -14.85
C GLY A 25 -2.47 -8.30 -13.69
N LEU A 26 -2.48 -9.07 -12.59
CA LEU A 26 -1.67 -8.80 -11.40
C LEU A 26 -0.19 -9.17 -11.59
N ILE A 27 0.09 -10.08 -12.52
CA ILE A 27 1.44 -10.42 -12.96
C ILE A 27 1.50 -10.45 -14.48
N GLY A 28 2.72 -10.35 -15.03
CA GLY A 28 3.01 -10.49 -16.45
C GLY A 28 4.20 -11.43 -16.67
N HIS A 29 4.41 -11.86 -17.91
CA HIS A 29 5.62 -12.59 -18.27
C HIS A 29 6.81 -11.64 -18.32
N SER A 30 7.92 -12.01 -17.65
CA SER A 30 9.17 -11.25 -17.76
C SER A 30 9.85 -11.53 -19.10
N THR A 31 10.31 -10.47 -19.75
CA THR A 31 11.08 -10.57 -21.02
C THR A 31 12.59 -10.69 -20.78
N GLU A 32 13.07 -10.55 -19.54
CA GLU A 32 14.51 -10.47 -19.25
C GLU A 32 15.31 -11.77 -19.32
N HIS A 33 14.64 -12.93 -19.41
CA HIS A 33 15.29 -14.24 -19.51
C HIS A 33 14.85 -15.07 -20.71
N LEU A 34 15.01 -14.54 -21.89
CA LEU A 34 15.10 -15.37 -23.11
C LEU A 34 16.48 -16.01 -23.18
N SER A 35 16.80 -16.95 -22.30
CA SER A 35 18.04 -17.70 -22.39
C SER A 35 17.96 -18.68 -23.56
N LYS A 36 19.03 -18.73 -24.32
CA LYS A 36 19.26 -19.43 -25.59
C LYS A 36 19.18 -20.97 -25.56
N ARG A 37 18.47 -21.61 -24.65
CA ARG A 37 18.27 -23.08 -24.61
C ARG A 37 16.88 -23.45 -24.10
N GLY A 38 15.93 -23.55 -24.99
CA GLY A 38 14.95 -24.63 -25.13
C GLY A 38 14.07 -25.10 -23.98
N VAL A 39 14.02 -24.44 -22.82
CA VAL A 39 13.03 -24.71 -21.76
C VAL A 39 12.47 -23.36 -21.33
N ASN A 40 11.22 -23.11 -21.69
CA ASN A 40 10.45 -21.96 -21.19
C ASN A 40 10.20 -22.14 -19.69
N SER A 41 11.18 -21.86 -18.85
CA SER A 41 10.89 -21.54 -17.47
C SER A 41 10.35 -20.10 -17.48
N GLY A 42 9.02 -19.96 -17.58
CA GLY A 42 8.39 -18.65 -17.55
C GLY A 42 8.79 -17.94 -16.27
N SER A 43 9.46 -16.82 -16.36
CA SER A 43 9.62 -15.89 -15.28
C SER A 43 8.45 -14.91 -15.28
N TYR A 44 7.98 -14.57 -14.10
CA TYR A 44 6.84 -13.67 -13.92
C TYR A 44 7.32 -12.42 -13.21
N GLN A 45 6.70 -11.31 -13.51
CA GLN A 45 6.99 -10.01 -12.87
C GLN A 45 5.69 -9.28 -12.57
N ILE A 46 5.72 -8.40 -11.58
CA ILE A 46 4.63 -7.44 -11.35
C ILE A 46 4.70 -6.40 -12.48
N PRO A 47 3.59 -6.13 -13.19
CA PRO A 47 3.58 -5.19 -14.30
C PRO A 47 3.94 -3.78 -13.83
N GLU A 48 4.73 -3.06 -14.62
CA GLU A 48 5.06 -1.66 -14.34
C GLU A 48 3.82 -0.74 -14.42
N HIS A 49 2.78 -1.19 -15.11
CA HIS A 49 1.55 -0.44 -15.34
C HIS A 49 0.44 -0.69 -14.29
N GLY A 50 0.76 -1.38 -13.19
CA GLY A 50 -0.16 -1.55 -12.08
C GLY A 50 -0.48 -0.22 -11.37
N ALA A 51 -1.52 -0.22 -10.52
CA ALA A 51 -1.85 0.93 -9.71
C ALA A 51 -0.69 1.31 -8.78
N TRP A 52 -0.38 2.59 -8.72
CA TRP A 52 0.56 3.14 -7.77
C TRP A 52 -0.10 3.32 -6.42
N THR A 53 0.67 3.48 -5.38
CA THR A 53 0.15 3.70 -4.02
C THR A 53 0.81 4.93 -3.40
N LEU A 54 -0.02 5.89 -2.99
CA LEU A 54 0.42 6.99 -2.15
C LEU A 54 0.35 6.55 -0.70
N CYS A 55 1.52 6.28 -0.12
CA CYS A 55 1.67 5.89 1.27
C CYS A 55 1.76 7.15 2.13
N MET A 56 0.93 7.26 3.16
CA MET A 56 0.95 8.39 4.09
C MET A 56 1.01 7.90 5.52
N ASN A 57 1.81 8.56 6.35
CA ASN A 57 1.74 8.50 7.80
C ASN A 57 1.10 9.81 8.29
N ILE A 58 -0.03 9.72 8.98
CA ILE A 58 -0.87 10.88 9.29
C ILE A 58 -1.02 11.11 10.79
N THR A 59 -0.82 12.36 11.19
CA THR A 59 -1.15 12.89 12.50
C THR A 59 -1.98 14.17 12.35
N PRO A 60 -2.58 14.71 13.40
CA PRO A 60 -3.30 16.00 13.32
C PRO A 60 -2.43 17.20 12.93
N THR A 61 -1.10 17.05 13.01
CA THR A 61 -0.13 18.13 12.81
C THR A 61 0.80 17.91 11.63
N SER A 62 0.84 16.70 11.06
CA SER A 62 1.71 16.39 9.93
C SER A 62 1.16 15.27 9.07
N ILE A 63 1.49 15.32 7.79
CA ILE A 63 1.37 14.21 6.84
C ILE A 63 2.76 13.96 6.28
N GLU A 64 3.31 12.77 6.53
CA GLU A 64 4.49 12.28 5.85
C GLU A 64 4.03 11.36 4.73
N TYR A 65 4.59 11.51 3.53
CA TYR A 65 4.13 10.70 2.41
C TYR A 65 5.23 10.35 1.42
N GLN A 66 5.00 9.25 0.72
CA GLN A 66 5.84 8.77 -0.37
C GLN A 66 4.98 8.07 -1.41
N LEU A 67 5.26 8.31 -2.69
CA LEU A 67 4.62 7.61 -3.78
C LEU A 67 5.43 6.37 -4.13
N ALA A 68 4.77 5.22 -4.23
CA ALA A 68 5.36 3.95 -4.65
C ALA A 68 4.69 3.46 -5.94
N ASP A 69 5.49 2.84 -6.82
CA ASP A 69 4.98 2.16 -8.02
C ASP A 69 4.30 0.81 -7.66
N ALA A 70 3.81 0.09 -8.67
CA ALA A 70 3.17 -1.21 -8.49
C ALA A 70 4.10 -2.28 -7.90
N ARG A 71 5.40 -2.09 -7.94
CA ARG A 71 6.42 -2.97 -7.36
C ARG A 71 6.84 -2.54 -5.95
N LEU A 72 6.17 -1.53 -5.40
CA LEU A 72 6.48 -0.88 -4.12
C LEU A 72 7.85 -0.18 -4.11
N LEU A 73 8.35 0.21 -5.28
CA LEU A 73 9.54 1.04 -5.38
C LEU A 73 9.15 2.51 -5.28
N ALA A 74 9.93 3.27 -4.54
CA ALA A 74 9.72 4.71 -4.40
C ALA A 74 9.86 5.42 -5.76
N VAL A 75 8.83 6.17 -6.15
CA VAL A 75 8.82 6.99 -7.36
C VAL A 75 9.44 8.36 -7.09
N ASP A 76 9.11 8.92 -5.95
CA ASP A 76 9.60 10.21 -5.46
C ASP A 76 10.29 10.05 -4.11
N GLY A 77 11.04 11.09 -3.70
CA GLY A 77 11.58 11.16 -2.34
C GLY A 77 10.47 11.31 -1.28
N HIS A 78 10.79 10.88 -0.06
CA HIS A 78 9.92 11.10 1.10
C HIS A 78 9.65 12.59 1.30
N GLN A 79 8.40 12.94 1.58
CA GLN A 79 7.92 14.29 1.77
C GLN A 79 7.29 14.46 3.15
N HIS A 80 7.44 15.65 3.72
CA HIS A 80 6.80 16.03 4.96
C HIS A 80 5.97 17.29 4.75
N LEU A 81 4.69 17.22 5.07
CA LEU A 81 3.73 18.32 4.98
C LEU A 81 3.23 18.67 6.38
N PRO A 82 3.63 19.82 6.96
CA PRO A 82 3.01 20.33 8.17
C PRO A 82 1.53 20.64 7.91
N VAL A 83 0.65 20.14 8.76
CA VAL A 83 -0.78 20.42 8.70
C VAL A 83 -1.26 20.98 10.04
N ASN A 84 -2.38 21.69 10.02
CA ASN A 84 -3.09 22.09 11.22
C ASN A 84 -4.53 21.60 11.09
N ALA A 85 -4.79 20.42 11.63
CA ALA A 85 -6.11 19.80 11.58
C ALA A 85 -6.79 19.88 12.96
N PRO A 86 -7.53 20.95 13.26
CA PRO A 86 -8.25 21.09 14.52
C PRO A 86 -9.49 20.20 14.58
N THR A 87 -9.95 19.69 13.45
CA THR A 87 -11.15 18.84 13.30
C THR A 87 -10.86 17.64 12.39
N PRO A 88 -11.65 16.56 12.48
CA PRO A 88 -11.58 15.44 11.55
C PRO A 88 -11.71 15.87 10.09
N GLN A 89 -12.62 16.80 9.82
CA GLN A 89 -12.87 17.33 8.49
C GLN A 89 -11.61 18.00 7.90
N ALA A 90 -10.92 18.82 8.69
CA ALA A 90 -9.70 19.50 8.26
C ALA A 90 -8.58 18.48 7.92
N LEU A 91 -8.47 17.38 8.68
CA LEU A 91 -7.53 16.31 8.40
C LEU A 91 -7.86 15.60 7.07
N LEU A 92 -9.12 15.24 6.86
CA LEU A 92 -9.56 14.60 5.61
C LEU A 92 -9.32 15.52 4.40
N GLU A 93 -9.56 16.82 4.53
CA GLU A 93 -9.30 17.79 3.46
C GLU A 93 -7.80 17.88 3.14
N ALA A 94 -6.94 17.88 4.15
CA ALA A 94 -5.48 17.86 3.95
C ALA A 94 -5.00 16.61 3.21
N ILE A 95 -5.54 15.43 3.56
CA ILE A 95 -5.25 14.15 2.87
C ILE A 95 -5.71 14.21 1.42
N VAL A 96 -6.95 14.64 1.17
CA VAL A 96 -7.53 14.77 -0.17
C VAL A 96 -6.71 15.73 -1.04
N GLU A 97 -6.30 16.88 -0.51
CA GLU A 97 -5.52 17.84 -1.28
C GLU A 97 -4.11 17.31 -1.57
N CYS A 98 -3.48 16.62 -0.63
CA CYS A 98 -2.20 15.94 -0.86
C CYS A 98 -2.32 14.90 -1.99
N TRP A 99 -3.37 14.06 -1.95
CA TRP A 99 -3.63 13.07 -3.00
C TRP A 99 -3.87 13.75 -4.37
N ARG A 100 -4.68 14.81 -4.41
CA ARG A 100 -4.97 15.56 -5.64
C ARG A 100 -3.72 16.20 -6.22
N HIS A 101 -2.82 16.71 -5.37
CA HIS A 101 -1.54 17.26 -5.79
C HIS A 101 -0.70 16.21 -6.53
N ILE A 102 -0.59 15.01 -5.97
CA ILE A 102 0.14 13.89 -6.58
C ILE A 102 -0.55 13.42 -7.86
N HIS A 103 -1.88 13.25 -7.85
CA HIS A 103 -2.63 12.81 -9.02
C HIS A 103 -2.51 13.80 -10.19
N ARG A 104 -2.50 15.11 -9.94
CA ARG A 104 -2.25 16.13 -10.99
C ARG A 104 -0.86 16.00 -11.62
N ARG A 105 0.13 15.55 -10.85
CA ARG A 105 1.50 15.35 -11.34
C ARG A 105 1.64 14.06 -12.17
N TYR A 106 0.84 13.05 -11.87
CA TYR A 106 0.87 11.74 -12.51
C TYR A 106 -0.53 11.31 -13.00
N PRO A 107 -1.17 12.07 -13.89
CA PRO A 107 -2.57 11.86 -14.27
C PRO A 107 -2.82 10.56 -15.05
N GLN A 108 -1.76 9.96 -15.60
CA GLN A 108 -1.82 8.70 -16.36
C GLN A 108 -1.82 7.45 -15.47
N HIS A 109 -1.57 7.61 -14.16
CA HIS A 109 -1.52 6.48 -13.22
C HIS A 109 -2.75 6.44 -12.33
N SER A 110 -3.29 5.23 -12.12
CA SER A 110 -4.22 4.98 -11.02
C SER A 110 -3.44 5.01 -9.71
N ILE A 111 -3.86 5.85 -8.75
CA ILE A 111 -3.16 6.04 -7.48
C ILE A 111 -4.11 5.72 -6.33
N ASN A 112 -3.84 4.61 -5.66
CA ASN A 112 -4.51 4.21 -4.42
C ASN A 112 -3.89 4.88 -3.19
N LEU A 113 -4.55 4.78 -2.03
CA LEU A 113 -4.07 5.30 -0.76
C LEU A 113 -3.78 4.18 0.24
N ALA A 114 -2.65 4.29 0.93
CA ALA A 114 -2.33 3.51 2.11
C ALA A 114 -1.99 4.47 3.26
N LEU A 115 -2.75 4.41 4.35
CA LEU A 115 -2.65 5.36 5.46
C LEU A 115 -2.23 4.66 6.75
N GLY A 116 -1.07 5.01 7.29
CA GLY A 116 -0.68 4.76 8.67
C GLY A 116 -1.26 5.86 9.57
N VAL A 117 -2.06 5.49 10.54
CA VAL A 117 -2.75 6.43 11.43
C VAL A 117 -2.25 6.25 12.86
N HIS A 118 -1.83 7.34 13.48
CA HIS A 118 -1.44 7.31 14.89
C HIS A 118 -2.65 7.10 15.79
N GLY A 119 -2.63 6.03 16.61
CA GLY A 119 -3.69 5.66 17.55
C GLY A 119 -4.40 4.36 17.21
N GLN A 120 -5.60 4.17 17.75
CA GLN A 120 -6.35 2.92 17.57
C GLN A 120 -7.16 2.95 16.27
N VAL A 121 -6.92 1.96 15.42
CA VAL A 121 -7.58 1.80 14.12
C VAL A 121 -8.17 0.39 14.03
N ASP A 122 -9.37 0.29 13.47
CA ASP A 122 -9.93 -0.97 13.00
C ASP A 122 -9.49 -1.17 11.53
N PRO A 123 -8.60 -2.12 11.22
CA PRO A 123 -8.05 -2.28 9.87
C PRO A 123 -9.09 -2.85 8.87
N ILE A 124 -10.16 -3.47 9.35
CA ILE A 124 -11.22 -4.03 8.50
C ILE A 124 -12.11 -2.92 7.97
N THR A 125 -12.62 -2.10 8.88
CA THR A 125 -13.52 -0.99 8.54
C THR A 125 -12.79 0.29 8.15
N GLY A 126 -11.51 0.43 8.53
CA GLY A 126 -10.70 1.64 8.34
C GLY A 126 -11.18 2.81 9.19
N VAL A 127 -11.79 2.50 10.34
CA VAL A 127 -12.25 3.49 11.32
C VAL A 127 -11.12 3.80 12.30
N SER A 128 -10.70 5.06 12.38
CA SER A 128 -9.85 5.56 13.46
C SER A 128 -10.69 5.80 14.70
N GLN A 129 -10.56 4.93 15.69
CA GLN A 129 -11.31 5.01 16.95
C GLN A 129 -10.79 6.14 17.84
N THR A 130 -9.47 6.27 17.90
CA THR A 130 -8.81 7.32 18.67
C THR A 130 -7.58 7.82 17.93
N MET A 131 -7.30 9.10 18.09
CA MET A 131 -6.07 9.73 17.63
C MET A 131 -5.52 10.58 18.81
N PRO A 132 -4.53 10.07 19.55
CA PRO A 132 -4.13 10.66 20.85
C PRO A 132 -3.79 12.15 20.81
N GLN A 133 -3.16 12.61 19.72
CA GLN A 133 -2.76 14.00 19.53
C GLN A 133 -3.90 14.91 19.02
N ALA A 134 -5.05 14.33 18.65
CA ALA A 134 -6.17 15.10 18.13
C ALA A 134 -6.92 15.87 19.22
N ARG A 135 -7.48 17.01 18.84
CA ARG A 135 -8.37 17.79 19.71
C ARG A 135 -9.78 17.21 19.80
N TRP A 136 -10.17 16.40 18.83
CA TRP A 136 -11.46 15.68 18.81
C TRP A 136 -11.33 14.30 19.47
N LYS A 137 -12.47 13.75 19.90
CA LYS A 137 -12.54 12.43 20.55
C LYS A 137 -13.51 11.47 19.83
N THR A 138 -14.11 11.93 18.75
CA THR A 138 -15.05 11.11 17.96
C THR A 138 -14.30 10.21 16.99
N PRO A 139 -14.73 8.96 16.79
CA PRO A 139 -14.21 8.11 15.73
C PRO A 139 -14.38 8.73 14.34
N ILE A 140 -13.51 8.36 13.41
CA ILE A 140 -13.54 8.84 12.02
C ILE A 140 -13.55 7.63 11.09
N GLU A 141 -14.54 7.55 10.21
CA GLU A 141 -14.62 6.56 9.13
C GLU A 141 -13.69 6.95 7.96
N ILE A 142 -12.38 7.00 8.23
CA ILE A 142 -11.37 7.56 7.31
C ILE A 142 -11.45 6.88 5.94
N LYS A 143 -11.45 5.53 5.93
CA LYS A 143 -11.49 4.74 4.69
C LYS A 143 -12.72 5.10 3.86
N TYR A 144 -13.91 4.97 4.44
CA TYR A 144 -15.15 5.21 3.73
C TYR A 144 -15.23 6.63 3.15
N LEU A 145 -14.89 7.64 3.97
CA LEU A 145 -14.96 9.05 3.57
C LEU A 145 -13.97 9.41 2.46
N LEU A 146 -12.79 8.77 2.44
CA LEU A 146 -11.81 9.00 1.39
C LEU A 146 -12.13 8.21 0.11
N GLU A 147 -12.60 6.98 0.22
CA GLU A 147 -13.08 6.19 -0.94
C GLU A 147 -14.24 6.90 -1.65
N GLU A 148 -15.20 7.43 -0.90
CA GLU A 148 -16.33 8.20 -1.45
C GLU A 148 -15.85 9.47 -2.19
N ARG A 149 -14.87 10.20 -1.63
CA ARG A 149 -14.40 11.47 -2.20
C ARG A 149 -13.47 11.34 -3.37
N LEU A 150 -12.66 10.28 -3.40
CA LEU A 150 -11.57 10.12 -4.36
C LEU A 150 -11.87 9.05 -5.42
N GLY A 151 -12.79 8.12 -5.15
CA GLY A 151 -13.11 7.02 -6.07
C GLY A 151 -11.96 6.03 -6.25
N VAL A 152 -11.08 5.90 -5.25
CA VAL A 152 -9.91 5.01 -5.27
C VAL A 152 -9.92 4.07 -4.08
N GLN A 153 -9.16 2.98 -4.14
CA GLN A 153 -9.01 2.10 -2.98
C GLN A 153 -8.21 2.76 -1.87
N VAL A 154 -8.70 2.64 -0.64
CA VAL A 154 -8.04 3.15 0.55
C VAL A 154 -7.80 2.02 1.56
N ARG A 155 -6.57 1.90 2.03
CA ARG A 155 -6.18 1.04 3.15
C ARG A 155 -5.79 1.91 4.32
N VAL A 156 -6.28 1.55 5.50
CA VAL A 156 -6.00 2.29 6.74
C VAL A 156 -5.63 1.29 7.82
N ASP A 157 -4.53 1.53 8.49
CA ASP A 157 -4.10 0.74 9.64
C ASP A 157 -3.36 1.63 10.63
N ASN A 158 -3.05 1.09 11.82
CA ASN A 158 -2.20 1.75 12.78
C ASN A 158 -0.75 1.86 12.26
N ASP A 159 -0.10 2.99 12.50
CA ASP A 159 1.26 3.29 12.05
C ASP A 159 2.30 2.29 12.57
N CYS A 160 2.20 1.90 13.85
CA CYS A 160 3.10 0.91 14.46
C CYS A 160 2.90 -0.49 13.88
N VAL A 161 1.64 -0.88 13.61
CA VAL A 161 1.34 -2.17 12.96
C VAL A 161 1.93 -2.20 11.55
N MET A 162 1.78 -1.11 10.79
CA MET A 162 2.38 -1.02 9.45
C MET A 162 3.90 -1.10 9.49
N LEU A 163 4.55 -0.46 10.46
CA LEU A 163 5.99 -0.55 10.67
C LEU A 163 6.43 -2.00 10.97
N ALA A 164 5.74 -2.67 11.88
CA ALA A 164 6.02 -4.07 12.21
C ALA A 164 5.87 -5.01 11.01
N LEU A 165 4.84 -4.78 10.18
CA LEU A 165 4.64 -5.54 8.95
C LEU A 165 5.76 -5.27 7.93
N ALA A 166 6.22 -4.04 7.80
CA ALA A 166 7.33 -3.68 6.92
C ALA A 166 8.64 -4.35 7.35
N GLU A 167 8.96 -4.32 8.64
CA GLU A 167 10.12 -5.01 9.22
C GLU A 167 10.05 -6.53 8.98
N LYS A 168 8.90 -7.14 9.24
CA LYS A 168 8.67 -8.56 8.97
C LYS A 168 8.89 -8.90 7.49
N TRP A 169 8.43 -8.04 6.59
CA TRP A 169 8.59 -8.21 5.16
C TRP A 169 10.06 -8.12 4.73
N GLN A 170 10.80 -7.11 5.20
CA GLN A 170 12.21 -6.91 4.88
C GLN A 170 13.08 -8.08 5.35
N HIS A 171 12.80 -8.64 6.51
CA HIS A 171 13.54 -9.77 7.08
C HIS A 171 13.02 -11.14 6.59
N GLN A 172 12.18 -11.20 5.56
CA GLN A 172 11.63 -12.42 4.96
C GLN A 172 11.00 -13.39 5.97
N GLY A 173 10.45 -12.86 7.05
CA GLY A 173 9.81 -13.68 8.09
C GLY A 173 10.77 -14.47 8.96
N THR A 174 12.05 -14.17 8.98
CA THR A 174 13.04 -14.88 9.82
C THR A 174 12.92 -14.54 11.32
N GLN A 175 12.29 -13.42 11.67
CA GLN A 175 11.94 -13.12 13.06
C GLN A 175 10.54 -13.62 13.36
N GLN A 176 10.42 -14.46 14.43
CA GLN A 176 9.15 -15.05 14.82
C GLN A 176 8.29 -14.14 15.69
N ASP A 177 8.90 -13.21 16.43
CA ASP A 177 8.21 -12.33 17.36
C ASP A 177 8.59 -10.85 17.12
N PHE A 178 7.57 -10.00 17.00
CA PHE A 178 7.72 -8.55 17.00
C PHE A 178 7.04 -7.99 18.25
N CYS A 179 7.78 -7.19 19.00
CA CYS A 179 7.23 -6.33 20.04
C CYS A 179 7.25 -4.89 19.53
N VAL A 180 6.07 -4.28 19.36
CA VAL A 180 5.90 -2.88 18.97
C VAL A 180 5.32 -2.09 20.14
#